data_de9725c113283b0df25a27dad890542f
#
_entry.id   de9725c113283b0df25a27dad890542f
#
_cell.length_a   1.000
_cell.length_b   1.000
_cell.length_c   1.000
_cell.angle_alpha   90.00
_cell.angle_beta   90.00
_cell.angle_gamma   90.00
#
_symmetry.space_group_name_H-M   'P 1'
#
loop_
_entity.id
_entity.type
_entity.pdbx_description
1 polymer ?
#
loop_
_entity_poly.entity_id
_entity_poly.type
_entity_poly.pdbx_seq_one_letter_code
_entity_poly.pdbx_strand_id
1 'polypeptide(L)'
;IFLIGNIHAQDYYFPNANASWEQRAPKDFKIKDALLQEAIAFAEDNEYSGSRDLRIAIVKGFEREPFHKILGPTKKRGGPAGMILKNGYVVAQWGDTKRVDMTFSVTKSFLSTMAGLAEDQGLIEDTKNLVGDYVWDGTFDGAHNSKITWEHLLQQNSAWSGELWGGKDWADRPPSKGNIDDWKMEMPKEPGTVMEYNDVRVNVLAYSLTQVWRKPMPLVLKENIMDNIGASTTWRWYGYDNAWTEIDGLQMKSVTGGGHSGAGMFISTQDMARFGLLFLNNGR
;
A
#
# COMPACT_ATOMS: atom_id res chain seq x y z
N ILE A 1 -38.42 35.52 -15.68
CA ILE A 1 -38.62 34.05 -15.61
C ILE A 1 -37.23 33.46 -15.47
N PHE A 2 -36.84 33.14 -14.25
CA PHE A 2 -35.58 32.39 -13.99
C PHE A 2 -35.90 30.91 -14.21
N LEU A 3 -35.32 30.32 -15.25
CA LEU A 3 -35.25 28.88 -15.42
C LEU A 3 -34.26 28.33 -14.37
N ILE A 4 -34.83 27.83 -13.25
CA ILE A 4 -34.08 27.01 -12.32
C ILE A 4 -33.84 25.67 -13.05
N GLY A 5 -32.68 25.54 -13.69
CA GLY A 5 -32.25 24.26 -14.18
C GLY A 5 -32.12 23.32 -12.97
N ASN A 6 -32.89 22.26 -12.93
CA ASN A 6 -32.71 21.18 -11.99
C ASN A 6 -31.29 20.59 -12.23
N ILE A 7 -30.35 20.99 -11.40
CA ILE A 7 -29.09 20.25 -11.24
C ILE A 7 -29.51 18.96 -10.54
N HIS A 8 -29.81 17.93 -11.34
CA HIS A 8 -29.86 16.59 -10.79
C HIS A 8 -28.47 16.30 -10.21
N ALA A 9 -28.35 16.32 -8.89
CA ALA A 9 -27.22 15.69 -8.23
C ALA A 9 -27.14 14.28 -8.82
N GLN A 10 -26.05 13.97 -9.49
CA GLN A 10 -25.86 12.62 -10.02
C GLN A 10 -26.01 11.66 -8.84
N ASP A 11 -26.99 10.75 -8.89
CA ASP A 11 -27.17 9.72 -7.89
C ASP A 11 -25.88 8.96 -7.72
N TYR A 12 -25.19 9.17 -6.59
CA TYR A 12 -23.97 8.48 -6.25
C TYR A 12 -24.31 7.31 -5.34
N TYR A 13 -23.91 6.12 -5.74
CA TYR A 13 -24.18 4.91 -5.01
C TYR A 13 -22.98 4.51 -4.14
N PHE A 14 -23.25 4.23 -2.89
CA PHE A 14 -22.30 3.64 -1.95
C PHE A 14 -22.80 2.24 -1.56
N PRO A 15 -22.04 1.18 -1.86
CA PRO A 15 -22.46 -0.18 -1.58
C PRO A 15 -22.49 -0.43 -0.07
N ASN A 16 -23.61 -0.91 0.44
CA ASN A 16 -23.73 -1.33 1.84
C ASN A 16 -22.75 -2.47 2.19
N ALA A 17 -22.39 -2.57 3.47
CA ALA A 17 -21.63 -3.69 3.97
C ALA A 17 -22.36 -5.02 3.69
N ASN A 18 -21.61 -6.03 3.25
CA ASN A 18 -22.13 -7.36 2.93
C ASN A 18 -23.22 -7.44 1.83
N ALA A 19 -23.55 -6.33 1.18
CA ALA A 19 -24.49 -6.33 0.07
C ALA A 19 -23.77 -6.67 -1.26
N SER A 20 -24.51 -7.28 -2.19
CA SER A 20 -24.08 -7.37 -3.58
C SER A 20 -23.93 -5.97 -4.15
N TRP A 21 -22.82 -5.72 -4.82
CA TRP A 21 -22.56 -4.42 -5.45
C TRP A 21 -23.52 -4.19 -6.63
N GLU A 22 -24.24 -3.09 -6.63
CA GLU A 22 -25.23 -2.79 -7.67
C GLU A 22 -24.53 -2.54 -9.02
N GLN A 23 -25.09 -3.14 -10.07
CA GLN A 23 -24.59 -3.02 -11.44
C GLN A 23 -25.54 -2.15 -12.26
N ARG A 24 -24.98 -1.34 -13.16
CA ARG A 24 -25.73 -0.59 -14.16
C ARG A 24 -25.13 -0.74 -15.54
N ALA A 25 -25.98 -0.66 -16.54
CA ALA A 25 -25.53 -0.80 -17.91
C ALA A 25 -24.62 0.39 -18.31
N PRO A 26 -23.53 0.15 -19.07
CA PRO A 26 -22.62 1.22 -19.53
C PRO A 26 -23.32 2.37 -20.24
N LYS A 27 -24.38 2.06 -21.02
CA LYS A 27 -25.19 3.06 -21.73
C LYS A 27 -25.85 4.09 -20.82
N ASP A 28 -26.19 3.74 -19.57
CA ASP A 28 -26.83 4.63 -18.60
C ASP A 28 -25.88 5.78 -18.19
N PHE A 29 -24.59 5.56 -18.38
CA PHE A 29 -23.53 6.53 -18.14
C PHE A 29 -22.88 7.08 -19.42
N LYS A 30 -23.53 6.88 -20.57
CA LYS A 30 -23.01 7.27 -21.89
C LYS A 30 -21.65 6.63 -22.25
N ILE A 31 -21.33 5.49 -21.65
CA ILE A 31 -20.14 4.69 -21.96
C ILE A 31 -20.46 3.83 -23.18
N LYS A 32 -19.57 3.85 -24.18
CA LYS A 32 -19.68 3.01 -25.37
C LYS A 32 -19.29 1.58 -25.04
N ASP A 33 -20.25 0.66 -25.10
CA ASP A 33 -20.05 -0.73 -24.71
C ASP A 33 -18.90 -1.40 -25.50
N ALA A 34 -18.84 -1.19 -26.82
CA ALA A 34 -17.79 -1.78 -27.65
C ALA A 34 -16.37 -1.38 -27.18
N LEU A 35 -16.16 -0.10 -26.83
CA LEU A 35 -14.86 0.36 -26.32
C LEU A 35 -14.57 -0.18 -24.91
N LEU A 36 -15.60 -0.36 -24.12
CA LEU A 36 -15.47 -0.97 -22.79
C LEU A 36 -15.05 -2.44 -22.90
N GLN A 37 -15.66 -3.20 -23.80
CA GLN A 37 -15.29 -4.59 -24.05
C GLN A 37 -13.86 -4.71 -24.61
N GLU A 38 -13.46 -3.81 -25.50
CA GLU A 38 -12.09 -3.74 -26.01
C GLU A 38 -11.09 -3.48 -24.87
N ALA A 39 -11.40 -2.55 -23.96
CA ALA A 39 -10.56 -2.25 -22.81
C ALA A 39 -10.44 -3.44 -21.85
N ILE A 40 -11.52 -4.21 -21.62
CA ILE A 40 -11.49 -5.41 -20.78
C ILE A 40 -10.63 -6.48 -21.45
N ALA A 41 -10.84 -6.76 -22.74
CA ALA A 41 -10.04 -7.74 -23.48
C ALA A 41 -8.55 -7.35 -23.45
N PHE A 42 -8.23 -6.06 -23.65
CA PHE A 42 -6.86 -5.57 -23.55
C PHE A 42 -6.26 -5.82 -22.17
N ALA A 43 -7.02 -5.60 -21.09
CA ALA A 43 -6.54 -5.83 -19.72
C ALA A 43 -6.28 -7.32 -19.46
N GLU A 44 -7.13 -8.22 -19.97
CA GLU A 44 -6.96 -9.66 -19.83
C GLU A 44 -5.78 -10.19 -20.65
N ASP A 45 -5.61 -9.74 -21.88
CA ASP A 45 -4.55 -10.16 -22.80
C ASP A 45 -3.16 -9.63 -22.39
N ASN A 46 -3.11 -8.51 -21.67
CA ASN A 46 -1.87 -7.88 -21.20
C ASN A 46 -1.58 -8.13 -19.72
N GLU A 47 -2.18 -9.15 -19.13
CA GLU A 47 -1.84 -9.54 -17.76
C GLU A 47 -0.36 -9.90 -17.65
N TYR A 48 0.24 -9.57 -16.51
CA TYR A 48 1.61 -9.97 -16.20
C TYR A 48 1.81 -11.49 -16.33
N SER A 49 2.68 -11.90 -17.24
CA SER A 49 2.93 -13.30 -17.61
C SER A 49 3.82 -14.08 -16.66
N GLY A 50 4.34 -13.45 -15.59
CA GLY A 50 5.20 -14.11 -14.61
C GLY A 50 4.50 -15.20 -13.81
N SER A 51 5.29 -15.97 -13.05
CA SER A 51 4.77 -17.10 -12.26
C SER A 51 3.61 -16.70 -11.36
N ARG A 52 2.58 -17.56 -11.33
CA ARG A 52 1.49 -17.42 -10.35
C ARG A 52 1.88 -17.90 -8.95
N ASP A 53 2.93 -18.71 -8.81
CA ASP A 53 3.59 -18.94 -7.53
C ASP A 53 4.42 -17.70 -7.19
N LEU A 54 3.95 -16.92 -6.23
CA LEU A 54 4.59 -15.65 -5.90
C LEU A 54 5.95 -15.79 -5.22
N ARG A 55 6.28 -16.95 -4.67
CA ARG A 55 7.66 -17.20 -4.18
C ARG A 55 8.64 -17.21 -5.35
N ILE A 56 8.26 -17.87 -6.45
CA ILE A 56 9.06 -17.90 -7.66
C ILE A 56 9.13 -16.49 -8.28
N ALA A 57 7.99 -15.81 -8.39
CA ALA A 57 7.93 -14.48 -8.99
C ALA A 57 8.77 -13.45 -8.22
N ILE A 58 8.70 -13.45 -6.90
CA ILE A 58 9.45 -12.55 -6.02
C ILE A 58 10.95 -12.84 -6.13
N VAL A 59 11.38 -14.10 -5.96
CA VAL A 59 12.80 -14.43 -6.03
C VAL A 59 13.40 -14.05 -7.40
N LYS A 60 12.69 -14.32 -8.51
CA LYS A 60 13.15 -13.91 -9.85
C LYS A 60 13.14 -12.37 -10.04
N GLY A 61 12.15 -11.70 -9.50
CA GLY A 61 12.03 -10.24 -9.63
C GLY A 61 13.14 -9.47 -8.92
N PHE A 62 13.69 -10.05 -7.85
CA PHE A 62 14.71 -9.43 -7.00
C PHE A 62 16.02 -10.22 -6.96
N GLU A 63 16.29 -11.09 -7.97
CA GLU A 63 17.48 -11.94 -8.04
C GLU A 63 18.82 -11.19 -8.02
N ARG A 64 18.79 -9.91 -8.38
CA ARG A 64 19.99 -9.05 -8.35
C ARG A 64 20.30 -8.51 -6.95
N GLU A 65 19.36 -8.61 -6.01
CA GLU A 65 19.56 -8.09 -4.66
C GLU A 65 20.38 -9.04 -3.82
N PRO A 66 21.47 -8.56 -3.19
CA PRO A 66 22.26 -9.41 -2.31
C PRO A 66 21.41 -9.89 -1.14
N PHE A 67 21.53 -11.17 -0.83
CA PHE A 67 20.86 -11.81 0.31
C PHE A 67 19.33 -11.84 0.26
N HIS A 68 18.73 -11.53 -0.90
CA HIS A 68 17.26 -11.54 -1.03
C HIS A 68 16.67 -12.92 -0.71
N LYS A 69 15.64 -12.94 0.11
CA LYS A 69 14.91 -14.15 0.50
C LYS A 69 13.45 -13.82 0.84
N ILE A 70 12.60 -14.83 0.81
CA ILE A 70 11.22 -14.70 1.28
C ILE A 70 11.25 -14.64 2.81
N LEU A 71 10.69 -13.57 3.39
CA LEU A 71 10.64 -13.28 4.82
C LEU A 71 9.22 -13.31 5.41
N GLY A 72 8.21 -13.28 4.56
CA GLY A 72 6.82 -13.25 5.01
C GLY A 72 5.91 -14.10 4.13
N PRO A 73 4.62 -14.22 4.50
CA PRO A 73 3.68 -15.05 3.77
C PRO A 73 3.52 -14.61 2.32
N THR A 74 3.29 -15.61 1.46
CA THR A 74 2.94 -15.44 0.06
C THR A 74 1.71 -16.28 -0.25
N LYS A 75 1.04 -15.99 -1.37
CA LYS A 75 -0.11 -16.75 -1.84
C LYS A 75 -0.03 -16.90 -3.35
N LYS A 76 -0.36 -18.09 -3.87
CA LYS A 76 -0.48 -18.27 -5.33
C LYS A 76 -1.57 -17.32 -5.85
N ARG A 77 -1.24 -16.44 -6.81
CA ARG A 77 -2.18 -15.47 -7.36
C ARG A 77 -3.18 -16.11 -8.32
N GLY A 78 -4.34 -15.48 -8.44
CA GLY A 78 -5.38 -15.85 -9.40
C GLY A 78 -5.08 -15.44 -10.83
N GLY A 79 -6.07 -15.60 -11.70
CA GLY A 79 -6.10 -14.98 -13.02
C GLY A 79 -6.42 -13.49 -12.93
N PRO A 80 -6.46 -12.79 -14.08
CA PRO A 80 -6.84 -11.39 -14.13
C PRO A 80 -8.24 -11.19 -13.56
N ALA A 81 -8.40 -10.14 -12.76
CA ALA A 81 -9.69 -9.73 -12.24
C ALA A 81 -9.73 -8.21 -12.15
N GLY A 82 -10.87 -7.62 -12.45
CA GLY A 82 -11.02 -6.18 -12.40
C GLY A 82 -12.47 -5.74 -12.26
N MET A 83 -12.62 -4.48 -11.85
CA MET A 83 -13.90 -3.79 -11.76
C MET A 83 -13.75 -2.37 -12.27
N ILE A 84 -14.77 -1.89 -12.98
CA ILE A 84 -14.88 -0.48 -13.38
C ILE A 84 -16.13 0.08 -12.73
N LEU A 85 -15.93 1.18 -12.00
CA LEU A 85 -17.01 1.89 -11.32
C LEU A 85 -17.30 3.22 -12.00
N LYS A 86 -18.58 3.56 -12.07
CA LYS A 86 -19.04 4.90 -12.44
C LYS A 86 -20.13 5.36 -11.46
N ASN A 87 -19.89 6.48 -10.79
CA ASN A 87 -20.77 7.03 -9.75
C ASN A 87 -21.09 5.99 -8.64
N GLY A 88 -20.12 5.15 -8.29
CA GLY A 88 -20.29 4.09 -7.32
C GLY A 88 -20.85 2.77 -7.87
N TYR A 89 -21.53 2.76 -9.01
CA TYR A 89 -22.09 1.55 -9.63
C TYR A 89 -21.03 0.77 -10.41
N VAL A 90 -21.14 -0.55 -10.40
CA VAL A 90 -20.31 -1.41 -11.26
C VAL A 90 -20.85 -1.33 -12.69
N VAL A 91 -20.05 -0.85 -13.63
CA VAL A 91 -20.38 -0.82 -15.04
C VAL A 91 -19.73 -1.96 -15.82
N ALA A 92 -18.66 -2.54 -15.29
CA ALA A 92 -18.04 -3.76 -15.79
C ALA A 92 -17.26 -4.46 -14.67
N GLN A 93 -17.17 -5.79 -14.76
CA GLN A 93 -16.28 -6.60 -13.96
C GLN A 93 -15.92 -7.88 -14.71
N TRP A 94 -14.72 -8.40 -14.43
CA TRP A 94 -14.24 -9.66 -15.00
C TRP A 94 -13.39 -10.43 -14.00
N GLY A 95 -13.22 -11.73 -14.23
CA GLY A 95 -12.49 -12.62 -13.36
C GLY A 95 -13.14 -12.82 -11.99
N ASP A 96 -12.38 -13.39 -11.06
CA ASP A 96 -12.85 -13.61 -9.68
C ASP A 96 -12.54 -12.39 -8.80
N THR A 97 -13.45 -11.42 -8.77
CA THR A 97 -13.32 -10.15 -8.03
C THR A 97 -13.39 -10.32 -6.50
N LYS A 98 -13.82 -11.49 -6.01
CA LYS A 98 -13.86 -11.81 -4.57
C LYS A 98 -12.59 -12.51 -4.08
N ARG A 99 -11.76 -12.98 -5.00
CA ARG A 99 -10.51 -13.63 -4.65
C ARG A 99 -9.58 -12.65 -3.93
N VAL A 100 -9.04 -13.09 -2.82
CA VAL A 100 -8.01 -12.35 -2.07
C VAL A 100 -6.66 -12.69 -2.65
N ASP A 101 -5.95 -11.72 -3.18
CA ASP A 101 -4.59 -11.85 -3.70
C ASP A 101 -3.66 -10.81 -3.06
N MET A 102 -2.35 -11.07 -3.14
CA MET A 102 -1.31 -10.18 -2.67
C MET A 102 -1.18 -8.98 -3.62
N THR A 103 -1.18 -7.77 -3.09
CA THR A 103 -1.24 -6.53 -3.90
C THR A 103 0.10 -5.81 -4.03
N PHE A 104 1.18 -6.37 -3.46
CA PHE A 104 2.50 -5.75 -3.52
C PHE A 104 2.47 -4.27 -3.11
N SER A 105 2.97 -3.39 -3.95
CA SER A 105 3.15 -1.98 -3.63
C SER A 105 1.87 -1.15 -3.52
N VAL A 106 0.70 -1.67 -3.90
CA VAL A 106 -0.58 -1.05 -3.55
C VAL A 106 -0.73 -0.93 -2.02
N THR A 107 -0.06 -1.80 -1.25
CA THR A 107 0.06 -1.71 0.21
C THR A 107 0.51 -0.32 0.69
N LYS A 108 1.35 0.39 -0.08
CA LYS A 108 1.84 1.72 0.27
C LYS A 108 0.73 2.77 0.36
N SER A 109 -0.34 2.60 -0.42
CA SER A 109 -1.52 3.48 -0.35
C SER A 109 -2.26 3.31 0.98
N PHE A 110 -2.36 2.08 1.48
CA PHE A 110 -2.91 1.83 2.82
C PHE A 110 -1.99 2.39 3.91
N LEU A 111 -0.68 2.22 3.75
CA LEU A 111 0.30 2.74 4.72
C LEU A 111 0.27 4.26 4.81
N SER A 112 0.23 4.97 3.68
CA SER A 112 0.13 6.43 3.66
C SER A 112 -1.19 6.92 4.29
N THR A 113 -2.28 6.17 4.11
CA THR A 113 -3.56 6.47 4.78
C THR A 113 -3.43 6.35 6.31
N MET A 114 -2.68 5.35 6.80
CA MET A 114 -2.44 5.23 8.25
C MET A 114 -1.62 6.39 8.80
N ALA A 115 -0.70 6.95 8.02
CA ALA A 115 0.02 8.17 8.39
C ALA A 115 -0.89 9.40 8.41
N GLY A 116 -1.73 9.57 7.38
CA GLY A 116 -2.71 10.65 7.34
C GLY A 116 -3.72 10.60 8.51
N LEU A 117 -4.19 9.41 8.86
CA LEU A 117 -5.04 9.23 10.05
C LEU A 117 -4.30 9.54 11.36
N ALA A 118 -3.00 9.24 11.45
CA ALA A 118 -2.19 9.57 12.63
C ALA A 118 -2.04 11.09 12.78
N GLU A 119 -1.88 11.82 11.68
CA GLU A 119 -1.87 13.29 11.66
C GLU A 119 -3.25 13.85 12.02
N ASP A 120 -4.32 13.34 11.42
CA ASP A 120 -5.70 13.76 11.67
C ASP A 120 -6.13 13.57 13.15
N GLN A 121 -5.62 12.52 13.80
CA GLN A 121 -5.86 12.26 15.23
C GLN A 121 -4.85 12.94 16.16
N GLY A 122 -3.91 13.73 15.65
CA GLY A 122 -2.91 14.44 16.44
C GLY A 122 -1.83 13.54 17.05
N LEU A 123 -1.70 12.29 16.57
CA LEU A 123 -0.59 11.39 16.95
C LEU A 123 0.72 11.81 16.29
N ILE A 124 0.63 12.42 15.14
CA ILE A 124 1.69 13.15 14.43
C ILE A 124 1.18 14.58 14.28
N GLU A 125 1.89 15.55 14.85
CA GLU A 125 1.44 16.96 14.85
C GLU A 125 1.57 17.61 13.46
N ASP A 126 2.66 17.30 12.74
CA ASP A 126 2.95 17.77 11.37
C ASP A 126 3.87 16.75 10.70
N THR A 127 3.60 16.43 9.46
CA THR A 127 4.47 15.53 8.66
C THR A 127 5.90 16.06 8.48
N LYS A 128 6.15 17.34 8.73
CA LYS A 128 7.48 17.96 8.72
C LYS A 128 8.25 17.75 10.02
N ASN A 129 7.63 17.23 11.06
CA ASN A 129 8.32 16.94 12.31
C ASN A 129 9.29 15.76 12.12
N LEU A 130 10.35 15.75 12.89
CA LEU A 130 11.36 14.70 12.89
C LEU A 130 10.74 13.39 13.41
N VAL A 131 11.00 12.29 12.72
CA VAL A 131 10.48 10.98 13.15
C VAL A 131 11.12 10.55 14.47
N GLY A 132 12.38 10.94 14.70
CA GLY A 132 13.10 10.67 15.95
C GLY A 132 12.46 11.28 17.21
N ASP A 133 11.61 12.30 17.07
CA ASP A 133 10.86 12.88 18.19
C ASP A 133 9.72 11.94 18.68
N TYR A 134 9.34 10.96 17.86
CA TYR A 134 8.25 10.00 18.12
C TYR A 134 8.74 8.56 18.31
N VAL A 135 9.90 8.21 17.72
CA VAL A 135 10.49 6.86 17.73
C VAL A 135 11.87 6.91 18.41
N TRP A 136 11.96 6.37 19.61
CA TRP A 136 13.09 6.60 20.53
C TRP A 136 14.02 5.38 20.68
N ASP A 137 13.92 4.40 19.83
CA ASP A 137 14.65 3.13 19.94
C ASP A 137 16.02 3.11 19.23
N GLY A 138 16.48 4.27 18.76
CA GLY A 138 17.73 4.43 18.04
C GLY A 138 17.62 4.32 16.52
N THR A 139 16.45 3.97 15.97
CA THR A 139 16.22 3.84 14.52
C THR A 139 16.56 5.13 13.75
N PHE A 140 16.39 6.28 14.41
CA PHE A 140 16.65 7.61 13.83
C PHE A 140 17.82 8.34 14.48
N ASP A 141 18.69 7.64 15.20
CA ASP A 141 19.86 8.24 15.80
C ASP A 141 20.96 8.55 14.77
N GLY A 142 21.91 9.40 15.18
CA GLY A 142 23.09 9.78 14.41
C GLY A 142 22.88 11.00 13.51
N ALA A 143 23.98 11.53 13.00
CA ALA A 143 23.99 12.82 12.27
C ALA A 143 23.20 12.83 10.96
N HIS A 144 22.90 11.66 10.40
CA HIS A 144 22.14 11.51 9.16
C HIS A 144 20.65 11.23 9.42
N ASN A 145 20.33 10.11 10.09
CA ASN A 145 18.95 9.69 10.26
C ASN A 145 18.12 10.64 11.15
N SER A 146 18.77 11.38 12.07
CA SER A 146 18.09 12.36 12.92
C SER A 146 17.46 13.55 12.19
N LYS A 147 17.77 13.74 10.91
CA LYS A 147 17.20 14.79 10.05
C LYS A 147 15.92 14.36 9.33
N ILE A 148 15.53 13.09 9.46
CA ILE A 148 14.43 12.51 8.70
C ILE A 148 13.08 12.92 9.30
N THR A 149 12.20 13.46 8.44
CA THR A 149 10.82 13.80 8.77
C THR A 149 9.86 12.72 8.29
N TRP A 150 8.62 12.76 8.77
CA TRP A 150 7.54 11.91 8.26
C TRP A 150 7.29 12.14 6.77
N GLU A 151 7.36 13.40 6.32
CA GLU A 151 7.23 13.74 4.90
C GLU A 151 8.32 13.06 4.05
N HIS A 152 9.56 13.02 4.52
CA HIS A 152 10.66 12.34 3.83
C HIS A 152 10.39 10.83 3.68
N LEU A 153 9.85 10.17 4.70
CA LEU A 153 9.47 8.75 4.61
C LEU A 153 8.31 8.54 3.65
N LEU A 154 7.27 9.38 3.69
CA LEU A 154 6.09 9.31 2.83
C LEU A 154 6.42 9.55 1.36
N GLN A 155 7.33 10.45 1.06
CA GLN A 155 7.77 10.78 -0.30
C GLN A 155 8.87 9.87 -0.82
N GLN A 156 9.34 8.92 -0.02
CA GLN A 156 10.48 8.04 -0.34
C GLN A 156 11.78 8.79 -0.70
N ASN A 157 12.01 9.93 -0.07
CA ASN A 157 13.24 10.72 -0.19
C ASN A 157 13.97 10.84 1.15
N SER A 158 13.68 9.93 2.10
CA SER A 158 14.28 9.96 3.44
C SER A 158 15.77 9.65 3.43
N ALA A 159 16.25 8.90 2.46
CA ALA A 159 17.59 8.34 2.43
C ALA A 159 18.00 7.66 3.77
N TRP A 160 17.01 7.17 4.54
CA TRP A 160 17.30 6.45 5.80
C TRP A 160 18.34 5.37 5.54
N SER A 161 19.34 5.29 6.40
CA SER A 161 20.44 4.35 6.28
C SER A 161 20.52 3.43 7.48
N GLY A 162 20.50 2.10 7.22
CA GLY A 162 20.54 1.11 8.27
C GLY A 162 20.08 -0.27 7.85
N GLU A 163 19.72 -1.06 8.85
CA GLU A 163 19.16 -2.39 8.69
C GLU A 163 17.87 -2.53 9.49
N LEU A 164 16.80 -2.98 8.83
CA LEU A 164 15.53 -3.30 9.48
C LEU A 164 15.10 -4.72 9.13
N TRP A 165 14.89 -5.58 10.15
CA TRP A 165 14.46 -6.97 10.02
C TRP A 165 15.33 -7.83 9.08
N GLY A 166 16.64 -7.54 9.04
CA GLY A 166 17.60 -8.19 8.16
C GLY A 166 17.65 -7.65 6.73
N GLY A 167 16.84 -6.65 6.41
CA GLY A 167 16.93 -5.89 5.16
C GLY A 167 17.83 -4.66 5.32
N LYS A 168 18.80 -4.51 4.44
CA LYS A 168 19.71 -3.36 4.39
C LYS A 168 19.27 -2.40 3.31
N ASP A 169 19.17 -1.12 3.63
CA ASP A 169 18.70 -0.10 2.70
C ASP A 169 19.51 -0.06 1.39
N TRP A 170 20.83 -0.16 1.47
CA TRP A 170 21.71 -0.17 0.30
C TRP A 170 21.55 -1.41 -0.59
N ALA A 171 20.98 -2.52 -0.07
CA ALA A 171 20.81 -3.77 -0.80
C ALA A 171 19.50 -3.86 -1.59
N ASP A 172 18.56 -2.96 -1.32
CA ASP A 172 17.27 -2.90 -2.02
C ASP A 172 17.43 -2.20 -3.36
N ARG A 173 17.09 -2.88 -4.44
CA ARG A 173 17.18 -2.38 -5.84
C ARG A 173 18.53 -1.77 -6.20
N PRO A 174 19.60 -2.57 -6.11
CA PRO A 174 20.94 -2.10 -6.41
C PRO A 174 21.04 -1.57 -7.84
N PRO A 175 21.97 -0.64 -8.11
CA PRO A 175 22.23 -0.13 -9.45
C PRO A 175 22.43 -1.26 -10.49
N SER A 176 22.13 -0.97 -11.75
CA SER A 176 22.29 -1.96 -12.83
C SER A 176 23.76 -2.33 -13.13
N LYS A 177 24.69 -1.51 -12.65
CA LYS A 177 26.13 -1.66 -12.82
C LYS A 177 26.82 -1.47 -11.48
N GLY A 178 28.07 -1.95 -11.38
CA GLY A 178 28.86 -1.92 -10.16
C GLY A 178 28.80 -3.25 -9.39
N ASN A 179 29.59 -3.36 -8.36
CA ASN A 179 29.64 -4.54 -7.48
C ASN A 179 29.08 -4.20 -6.09
N ILE A 180 28.91 -5.23 -5.27
CA ILE A 180 28.31 -5.07 -3.94
C ILE A 180 29.10 -4.16 -3.01
N ASP A 181 30.41 -4.11 -3.15
CA ASP A 181 31.25 -3.26 -2.30
C ASP A 181 31.11 -1.80 -2.68
N ASP A 182 30.97 -1.49 -3.98
CA ASP A 182 30.67 -0.12 -4.45
C ASP A 182 29.35 0.38 -3.87
N TRP A 183 28.29 -0.43 -3.89
CA TRP A 183 26.97 -0.07 -3.36
C TRP A 183 27.00 0.16 -1.85
N LYS A 184 27.71 -0.65 -1.08
CA LYS A 184 27.86 -0.49 0.37
C LYS A 184 28.54 0.81 0.77
N MET A 185 29.45 1.28 -0.07
CA MET A 185 30.28 2.47 0.19
C MET A 185 29.61 3.74 -0.31
N GLU A 186 28.51 3.65 -1.06
CA GLU A 186 27.79 4.82 -1.51
C GLU A 186 27.20 5.58 -0.31
N MET A 187 27.59 6.84 -0.17
CA MET A 187 27.05 7.68 0.91
C MET A 187 25.56 7.97 0.68
N PRO A 188 24.72 7.84 1.68
CA PRO A 188 23.31 8.19 1.55
C PRO A 188 23.15 9.66 1.16
N LYS A 189 22.16 9.95 0.30
CA LYS A 189 21.82 11.33 -0.08
C LYS A 189 21.27 12.07 1.13
N GLU A 190 21.36 13.41 1.15
CA GLU A 190 20.69 14.18 2.21
C GLU A 190 19.18 13.95 2.19
N PRO A 191 18.53 13.73 3.36
CA PRO A 191 17.10 13.59 3.46
C PRO A 191 16.34 14.73 2.77
N GLY A 192 15.30 14.39 2.02
CA GLY A 192 14.47 15.35 1.29
C GLY A 192 14.98 15.74 -0.10
N THR A 193 16.18 15.28 -0.52
CA THR A 193 16.79 15.78 -1.78
C THR A 193 16.53 14.89 -2.99
N VAL A 194 16.46 13.57 -2.83
CA VAL A 194 16.35 12.63 -3.94
C VAL A 194 15.31 11.54 -3.59
N MET A 195 14.32 11.36 -4.46
CA MET A 195 13.39 10.24 -4.36
C MET A 195 14.08 8.95 -4.79
N GLU A 196 14.13 7.97 -3.89
CA GLU A 196 14.67 6.64 -4.14
C GLU A 196 13.66 5.60 -3.69
N TYR A 197 13.07 4.87 -4.63
CA TYR A 197 12.12 3.82 -4.33
C TYR A 197 12.81 2.66 -3.61
N ASN A 198 12.54 2.51 -2.31
CA ASN A 198 13.25 1.57 -1.43
C ASN A 198 12.26 0.95 -0.43
N ASP A 199 12.08 -0.37 -0.50
CA ASP A 199 11.11 -1.07 0.36
C ASP A 199 11.58 -1.22 1.82
N VAL A 200 12.89 -1.20 2.09
CA VAL A 200 13.41 -1.16 3.47
C VAL A 200 12.98 0.15 4.13
N ARG A 201 13.15 1.29 3.44
CA ARG A 201 12.73 2.62 3.93
C ARG A 201 11.22 2.74 4.09
N VAL A 202 10.44 2.09 3.22
CA VAL A 202 8.99 2.00 3.39
C VAL A 202 8.62 1.13 4.60
N ASN A 203 9.37 0.08 4.87
CA ASN A 203 9.18 -0.73 6.07
C ASN A 203 9.56 0.06 7.35
N VAL A 204 10.54 0.97 7.28
CA VAL A 204 10.84 1.91 8.37
C VAL A 204 9.63 2.82 8.65
N LEU A 205 8.92 3.31 7.63
CA LEU A 205 7.66 4.04 7.82
C LEU A 205 6.60 3.18 8.52
N ALA A 206 6.42 1.92 8.08
CA ALA A 206 5.45 1.01 8.68
C ALA A 206 5.78 0.70 10.16
N TYR A 207 7.06 0.51 10.46
CA TYR A 207 7.59 0.34 11.79
C TYR A 207 7.32 1.57 12.67
N SER A 208 7.67 2.76 12.17
CA SER A 208 7.49 4.02 12.89
C SER A 208 6.02 4.31 13.18
N LEU A 209 5.13 4.05 12.23
CA LEU A 209 3.68 4.17 12.46
C LEU A 209 3.18 3.17 13.50
N THR A 210 3.71 1.95 13.55
CA THR A 210 3.36 0.99 14.60
C THR A 210 3.73 1.51 15.99
N GLN A 211 4.88 2.18 16.11
CA GLN A 211 5.33 2.83 17.36
C GLN A 211 4.37 3.96 17.77
N VAL A 212 3.99 4.82 16.82
CA VAL A 212 3.11 5.98 17.08
C VAL A 212 1.69 5.55 17.44
N TRP A 213 1.12 4.61 16.69
CA TRP A 213 -0.22 4.08 16.96
C TRP A 213 -0.30 3.24 18.24
N ARG A 214 0.80 2.65 18.66
CA ARG A 214 0.87 1.70 19.79
C ARG A 214 -0.18 0.57 19.67
N LYS A 215 -0.51 0.23 18.43
CA LYS A 215 -1.48 -0.80 18.04
C LYS A 215 -1.03 -1.50 16.75
N PRO A 216 -1.40 -2.76 16.53
CA PRO A 216 -1.19 -3.41 15.24
C PRO A 216 -1.90 -2.64 14.11
N MET A 217 -1.18 -2.28 13.04
CA MET A 217 -1.73 -1.54 11.91
C MET A 217 -2.99 -2.16 11.27
N PRO A 218 -3.11 -3.51 11.13
CA PRO A 218 -4.34 -4.11 10.63
C PRO A 218 -5.57 -3.80 11.48
N LEU A 219 -5.41 -3.64 12.79
CA LEU A 219 -6.50 -3.28 13.69
C LEU A 219 -6.89 -1.81 13.50
N VAL A 220 -5.91 -0.92 13.41
CA VAL A 220 -6.14 0.50 13.13
C VAL A 220 -6.86 0.69 11.80
N LEU A 221 -6.38 0.03 10.74
CA LEU A 221 -7.01 0.07 9.41
C LEU A 221 -8.45 -0.46 9.44
N LYS A 222 -8.67 -1.57 10.16
CA LYS A 222 -9.98 -2.18 10.29
C LYS A 222 -10.97 -1.21 10.93
N GLU A 223 -10.64 -0.68 12.10
CA GLU A 223 -11.53 0.15 12.92
C GLU A 223 -11.85 1.50 12.27
N ASN A 224 -10.85 2.12 11.63
CA ASN A 224 -11.00 3.49 11.11
C ASN A 224 -11.46 3.54 9.65
N ILE A 225 -11.16 2.52 8.84
CA ILE A 225 -11.44 2.54 7.39
C ILE A 225 -12.27 1.34 6.94
N MET A 226 -11.76 0.13 7.09
CA MET A 226 -12.32 -1.02 6.37
C MET A 226 -13.73 -1.39 6.80
N ASP A 227 -14.03 -1.31 8.09
CA ASP A 227 -15.39 -1.53 8.61
C ASP A 227 -16.34 -0.43 8.12
N ASN A 228 -15.90 0.82 8.11
CA ASN A 228 -16.70 1.98 7.71
C ASN A 228 -17.06 1.97 6.21
N ILE A 229 -16.14 1.52 5.35
CA ILE A 229 -16.40 1.38 3.91
C ILE A 229 -17.12 0.07 3.57
N GLY A 230 -17.46 -0.76 4.56
CA GLY A 230 -18.14 -2.03 4.37
C GLY A 230 -17.29 -3.10 3.67
N ALA A 231 -15.99 -3.07 3.86
CA ALA A 231 -15.09 -4.10 3.32
C ALA A 231 -15.37 -5.46 3.95
N SER A 232 -15.02 -6.52 3.22
CA SER A 232 -15.16 -7.88 3.72
C SER A 232 -14.22 -8.17 4.89
N THR A 233 -14.42 -9.31 5.56
CA THR A 233 -13.52 -9.77 6.63
C THR A 233 -12.37 -10.63 6.10
N THR A 234 -12.17 -10.71 4.78
CA THR A 234 -11.22 -11.63 4.17
C THR A 234 -9.84 -11.04 3.91
N TRP A 235 -9.72 -9.71 3.84
CA TRP A 235 -8.43 -9.05 3.66
C TRP A 235 -7.49 -9.30 4.84
N ARG A 236 -6.17 -9.25 4.60
CA ARG A 236 -5.12 -9.39 5.61
C ARG A 236 -3.96 -8.47 5.28
N TRP A 237 -3.32 -7.94 6.30
CA TRP A 237 -2.09 -7.17 6.16
C TRP A 237 -0.99 -7.81 7.01
N TYR A 238 0.03 -8.33 6.38
CA TYR A 238 1.10 -9.07 7.03
C TYR A 238 2.39 -8.28 7.11
N GLY A 239 3.18 -8.56 8.15
CA GLY A 239 4.60 -8.25 8.23
C GLY A 239 5.47 -9.47 7.93
N TYR A 240 6.77 -9.27 7.91
CA TYR A 240 7.74 -10.36 7.86
C TYR A 240 7.68 -11.21 9.12
N ASP A 241 8.16 -12.45 9.07
CA ASP A 241 8.10 -13.37 10.22
C ASP A 241 8.90 -12.85 11.43
N ASN A 242 9.96 -12.09 11.16
CA ASN A 242 10.82 -11.45 12.15
C ASN A 242 10.48 -9.97 12.43
N ALA A 243 9.40 -9.41 11.89
CA ALA A 243 9.01 -8.00 12.07
C ALA A 243 8.34 -7.75 13.43
N TRP A 244 9.03 -8.14 14.52
CA TRP A 244 8.56 -7.94 15.88
C TRP A 244 9.15 -6.68 16.50
N THR A 245 8.35 -5.98 17.29
CA THR A 245 8.74 -4.87 18.14
C THR A 245 8.08 -5.01 19.50
N GLU A 246 8.65 -4.39 20.53
CA GLU A 246 8.03 -4.29 21.84
C GLU A 246 7.54 -2.86 22.05
N ILE A 247 6.28 -2.71 22.38
CA ILE A 247 5.64 -1.43 22.68
C ILE A 247 4.89 -1.57 24.00
N ASP A 248 5.25 -0.76 24.98
CA ASP A 248 4.62 -0.77 26.32
C ASP A 248 4.67 -2.14 27.01
N GLY A 249 5.74 -2.90 26.80
CA GLY A 249 5.90 -4.24 27.36
C GLY A 249 5.12 -5.33 26.61
N LEU A 250 4.50 -5.00 25.48
CA LEU A 250 3.77 -5.95 24.64
C LEU A 250 4.54 -6.25 23.34
N GLN A 251 4.71 -7.52 23.04
CA GLN A 251 5.24 -7.95 21.76
C GLN A 251 4.21 -7.69 20.66
N MET A 252 4.58 -6.89 19.67
CA MET A 252 3.71 -6.47 18.60
C MET A 252 4.37 -6.73 17.24
N LYS A 253 3.60 -7.23 16.28
CA LYS A 253 4.12 -7.48 14.94
C LYS A 253 3.82 -6.27 14.06
N SER A 254 4.87 -5.66 13.51
CA SER A 254 4.72 -4.64 12.48
C SER A 254 4.31 -5.27 11.15
N VAL A 255 3.60 -4.50 10.33
CA VAL A 255 3.33 -4.85 8.94
C VAL A 255 4.46 -4.38 8.03
N THR A 256 4.51 -4.87 6.78
CA THR A 256 5.38 -4.29 5.75
C THR A 256 4.59 -3.32 4.87
N GLY A 257 5.28 -2.33 4.32
CA GLY A 257 4.72 -1.36 3.39
C GLY A 257 4.56 -1.88 1.95
N GLY A 258 4.96 -3.12 1.69
CA GLY A 258 4.85 -3.76 0.38
C GLY A 258 5.09 -5.25 0.46
N GLY A 259 5.15 -5.90 -0.71
CA GLY A 259 5.34 -7.34 -0.83
C GLY A 259 6.74 -7.75 -1.29
N HIS A 260 7.75 -6.94 -1.05
CA HIS A 260 9.11 -7.13 -1.58
C HIS A 260 9.68 -8.52 -1.28
N SER A 261 9.60 -8.97 -0.04
CA SER A 261 10.04 -10.30 0.41
C SER A 261 8.85 -11.14 0.92
N GLY A 262 7.71 -11.05 0.28
CA GLY A 262 6.44 -11.54 0.81
C GLY A 262 5.76 -10.53 1.72
N ALA A 263 4.71 -10.93 2.43
CA ALA A 263 3.89 -10.08 3.29
C ALA A 263 3.16 -8.93 2.53
N GLY A 264 2.86 -7.83 3.19
CA GLY A 264 2.06 -6.74 2.64
C GLY A 264 0.55 -7.02 2.68
N MET A 265 -0.22 -6.25 1.92
CA MET A 265 -1.66 -6.35 1.85
C MET A 265 -2.12 -7.48 0.94
N PHE A 266 -3.06 -8.28 1.44
CA PHE A 266 -3.81 -9.30 0.71
C PHE A 266 -5.28 -8.89 0.75
N ILE A 267 -5.86 -8.59 -0.41
CA ILE A 267 -7.19 -8.00 -0.49
C ILE A 267 -7.88 -8.42 -1.79
N SER A 268 -9.20 -8.42 -1.80
CA SER A 268 -10.00 -8.68 -3.00
C SER A 268 -10.13 -7.43 -3.88
N THR A 269 -10.42 -7.63 -5.16
CA THR A 269 -10.73 -6.52 -6.09
C THR A 269 -11.91 -5.68 -5.58
N GLN A 270 -12.91 -6.32 -4.99
CA GLN A 270 -14.08 -5.61 -4.44
C GLN A 270 -13.71 -4.72 -3.26
N ASP A 271 -12.90 -5.20 -2.32
CA ASP A 271 -12.47 -4.39 -1.18
C ASP A 271 -11.51 -3.26 -1.62
N MET A 272 -10.62 -3.51 -2.60
CA MET A 272 -9.81 -2.44 -3.20
C MET A 272 -10.68 -1.38 -3.88
N ALA A 273 -11.76 -1.79 -4.55
CA ALA A 273 -12.69 -0.85 -5.18
C ALA A 273 -13.41 0.03 -4.14
N ARG A 274 -13.77 -0.51 -2.96
CA ARG A 274 -14.31 0.26 -1.83
C ARG A 274 -13.31 1.29 -1.31
N PHE A 275 -12.06 0.86 -1.15
CA PHE A 275 -10.99 1.77 -0.74
C PHE A 275 -10.75 2.88 -1.78
N GLY A 276 -10.71 2.54 -3.07
CA GLY A 276 -10.61 3.53 -4.14
C GLY A 276 -11.80 4.50 -4.20
N LEU A 277 -13.01 4.01 -3.89
CA LEU A 277 -14.21 4.82 -3.85
C LEU A 277 -14.16 5.88 -2.72
N LEU A 278 -13.59 5.51 -1.55
CA LEU A 278 -13.34 6.43 -0.44
C LEU A 278 -12.46 7.61 -0.89
N PHE A 279 -11.36 7.34 -1.59
CA PHE A 279 -10.47 8.37 -2.11
C PHE A 279 -11.14 9.25 -3.16
N LEU A 280 -11.89 8.63 -4.09
CA LEU A 280 -12.62 9.37 -5.11
C LEU A 280 -13.66 10.34 -4.52
N ASN A 281 -14.13 10.07 -3.31
CA ASN A 281 -15.11 10.89 -2.58
C ASN A 281 -14.47 11.70 -1.43
N ASN A 282 -13.17 11.97 -1.50
CA ASN A 282 -12.45 12.80 -0.51
C ASN A 282 -12.63 12.31 0.94
N GLY A 283 -12.59 11.00 1.17
CA GLY A 283 -12.70 10.41 2.49
C GLY A 283 -14.13 10.33 3.05
N ARG A 284 -15.15 10.43 2.20
CA ARG A 284 -16.57 10.43 2.60
C ARG A 284 -17.29 9.18 2.12
#